data_900db825bf79d684b0a2aa1888f80657
#
_entry.id   900db825bf79d684b0a2aa1888f80657
#
_cell.length_a   1.000
_cell.length_b   1.000
_cell.length_c   1.000
_cell.angle_alpha   90.00
_cell.angle_beta   90.00
_cell.angle_gamma   90.00
#
_symmetry.space_group_name_H-M   'P 1'
#
loop_
_entity.id
_entity.type
_entity.pdbx_description
1 polymer ?
#
loop_
_entity_poly.entity_id
_entity_poly.type
_entity_poly.pdbx_seq_one_letter_code
_entity_poly.pdbx_strand_id
1 'polypeptide(L)'
;MASSPQTKRAASNQDRVRALLGQYGIGIVLIIMMIVIAIMEPRFLTPGNIINVATQISINGLLCYGLCLAITTGGIDLTVGAQLALTSCIIGTTMGKLGWPAFLCIVAGVGVATAFGFVDGLLIAKFNMFPFVVTLSMQLVIRGLSQVITGGQAIMLTNEWFTGIYSNKFLGIPMPIIIFVVVTIIMYLMLHWTRFGRYIFAVGGNVNAAIASGVSRFWVIVGVYTISGLLAGLASMIYTSKTGAAQSNIGIGYETDAIAAAVLGGTSFAGGIATIPGCVLGIFIIGLIYNGMNMIGVSSYYQSIVKGLIIIGAVMLDMVMNRNKH
;
A
#
# COMPACT_ATOMS: atom_id res chain seq x y z
N MET A 1 4.53 -17.48 -54.64
CA MET A 1 5.48 -17.26 -53.53
C MET A 1 4.93 -17.98 -52.33
N ALA A 2 5.56 -19.10 -51.94
CA ALA A 2 5.11 -19.96 -50.88
C ALA A 2 5.61 -19.39 -49.53
N SER A 3 4.68 -19.16 -48.59
CA SER A 3 4.98 -18.78 -47.21
C SER A 3 5.62 -19.96 -46.47
N SER A 4 6.88 -19.80 -46.04
CA SER A 4 7.57 -20.76 -45.20
C SER A 4 6.86 -20.92 -43.84
N PRO A 5 6.67 -22.17 -43.32
CA PRO A 5 6.09 -22.39 -42.02
C PRO A 5 7.08 -21.92 -40.95
N GLN A 6 6.66 -20.96 -40.11
CA GLN A 6 7.38 -20.59 -38.88
C GLN A 6 7.37 -21.81 -37.95
N THR A 7 8.49 -22.50 -37.86
CA THR A 7 8.75 -23.54 -36.86
C THR A 7 8.65 -22.90 -35.45
N LYS A 8 7.59 -23.23 -34.69
CA LYS A 8 7.50 -22.95 -33.25
C LYS A 8 8.70 -23.64 -32.57
N ARG A 9 9.77 -22.89 -32.28
CA ARG A 9 10.86 -23.36 -31.44
C ARG A 9 10.25 -23.84 -30.12
N ALA A 10 10.44 -25.11 -29.79
CA ALA A 10 10.09 -25.65 -28.48
C ALA A 10 10.83 -24.80 -27.42
N ALA A 11 10.08 -24.21 -26.49
CA ALA A 11 10.64 -23.41 -25.41
C ALA A 11 11.69 -24.22 -24.67
N SER A 12 12.91 -23.69 -24.56
CA SER A 12 14.01 -24.34 -23.87
C SER A 12 13.64 -24.53 -22.39
N ASN A 13 14.24 -25.52 -21.72
CA ASN A 13 14.03 -25.68 -20.27
C ASN A 13 14.35 -24.39 -19.49
N GLN A 14 15.30 -23.58 -19.97
CA GLN A 14 15.61 -22.26 -19.41
C GLN A 14 14.46 -21.28 -19.56
N ASP A 15 13.75 -21.28 -20.70
CA ASP A 15 12.59 -20.39 -20.92
C ASP A 15 11.41 -20.79 -20.03
N ARG A 16 11.21 -22.08 -19.80
CA ARG A 16 10.19 -22.60 -18.88
C ARG A 16 10.52 -22.24 -17.42
N VAL A 17 11.79 -22.39 -17.01
CA VAL A 17 12.23 -22.02 -15.65
C VAL A 17 12.11 -20.51 -15.46
N ARG A 18 12.50 -19.68 -16.42
CA ARG A 18 12.31 -18.22 -16.38
C ARG A 18 10.84 -17.82 -16.30
N ALA A 19 9.97 -18.47 -17.05
CA ALA A 19 8.53 -18.21 -16.98
C ALA A 19 7.93 -18.61 -15.61
N LEU A 20 8.35 -19.74 -15.05
CA LEU A 20 7.93 -20.20 -13.73
C LEU A 20 8.46 -19.28 -12.61
N LEU A 21 9.73 -18.88 -12.68
CA LEU A 21 10.30 -17.93 -11.72
C LEU A 21 9.65 -16.55 -11.84
N GLY A 22 9.28 -16.11 -13.03
CA GLY A 22 8.54 -14.85 -13.22
C GLY A 22 7.13 -14.90 -12.64
N GLN A 23 6.46 -16.05 -12.69
CA GLN A 23 5.08 -16.22 -12.23
C GLN A 23 4.98 -16.56 -10.73
N TYR A 24 5.88 -17.41 -10.23
CA TYR A 24 5.84 -17.96 -8.86
C TYR A 24 7.01 -17.51 -7.98
N GLY A 25 7.98 -16.77 -8.52
CA GLY A 25 9.22 -16.42 -7.83
C GLY A 25 8.99 -15.71 -6.50
N ILE A 26 8.01 -14.82 -6.45
CA ILE A 26 7.64 -14.08 -5.23
C ILE A 26 7.10 -15.04 -4.16
N GLY A 27 6.23 -15.97 -4.55
CA GLY A 27 5.71 -17.02 -3.66
C GLY A 27 6.80 -17.96 -3.13
N ILE A 28 7.77 -18.31 -4.00
CA ILE A 28 8.92 -19.15 -3.61
C ILE A 28 9.78 -18.41 -2.58
N VAL A 29 10.09 -17.15 -2.81
CA VAL A 29 10.85 -16.30 -1.86
C VAL A 29 10.13 -16.23 -0.52
N LEU A 30 8.81 -16.03 -0.51
CA LEU A 30 8.00 -16.02 0.69
C LEU A 30 8.14 -17.33 1.47
N ILE A 31 7.99 -18.48 0.81
CA ILE A 31 8.08 -19.81 1.44
C ILE A 31 9.47 -20.05 2.01
N ILE A 32 10.54 -19.73 1.25
CA ILE A 32 11.91 -19.89 1.71
C ILE A 32 12.14 -19.03 2.96
N MET A 33 11.71 -17.78 2.95
CA MET A 33 11.82 -16.89 4.11
C MET A 33 11.07 -17.44 5.33
N MET A 34 9.84 -17.91 5.15
CA MET A 34 9.07 -18.52 6.24
C MET A 34 9.81 -19.70 6.86
N ILE A 35 10.42 -20.55 6.03
CA ILE A 35 11.20 -21.70 6.49
C ILE A 35 12.43 -21.24 7.27
N VAL A 36 13.20 -20.30 6.74
CA VAL A 36 14.43 -19.78 7.40
C VAL A 36 14.09 -19.16 8.76
N ILE A 37 13.08 -18.29 8.82
CA ILE A 37 12.67 -17.65 10.08
C ILE A 37 12.12 -18.70 11.06
N ALA A 38 11.35 -19.69 10.60
CA ALA A 38 10.82 -20.75 11.46
C ALA A 38 11.91 -21.67 12.05
N ILE A 39 13.03 -21.86 11.35
CA ILE A 39 14.19 -22.60 11.86
C ILE A 39 14.91 -21.76 12.94
N MET A 40 15.02 -20.44 12.75
CA MET A 40 15.67 -19.54 13.71
C MET A 40 14.82 -19.28 14.95
N GLU A 41 13.47 -19.20 14.79
CA GLU A 41 12.53 -18.93 15.88
C GLU A 41 11.28 -19.81 15.70
N PRO A 42 11.19 -20.95 16.43
CA PRO A 42 10.06 -21.88 16.29
C PRO A 42 8.69 -21.28 16.60
N ARG A 43 8.64 -20.20 17.41
CA ARG A 43 7.39 -19.49 17.72
C ARG A 43 6.83 -18.72 16.53
N PHE A 44 7.61 -18.53 15.47
CA PHE A 44 7.22 -17.80 14.26
C PHE A 44 5.96 -18.39 13.60
N LEU A 45 5.85 -19.71 13.50
CA LEU A 45 4.70 -20.41 12.90
C LEU A 45 3.54 -20.66 13.87
N THR A 46 3.58 -20.12 15.08
CA THR A 46 2.42 -20.29 15.99
C THR A 46 1.19 -19.55 15.46
N PRO A 47 -0.03 -20.10 15.66
CA PRO A 47 -1.26 -19.45 15.21
C PRO A 47 -1.41 -18.01 15.71
N GLY A 48 -0.98 -17.76 16.97
CA GLY A 48 -1.00 -16.42 17.55
C GLY A 48 -0.11 -15.42 16.81
N ASN A 49 1.10 -15.84 16.42
CA ASN A 49 2.00 -14.96 15.66
C ASN A 49 1.50 -14.74 14.22
N ILE A 50 0.97 -15.77 13.56
CA ILE A 50 0.39 -15.63 12.21
C ILE A 50 -0.77 -14.63 12.22
N ILE A 51 -1.65 -14.68 13.23
CA ILE A 51 -2.73 -13.71 13.41
C ILE A 51 -2.17 -12.31 13.67
N ASN A 52 -1.12 -12.18 14.48
CA ASN A 52 -0.45 -10.92 14.73
C ASN A 52 0.12 -10.31 13.45
N VAL A 53 0.85 -11.10 12.65
CA VAL A 53 1.38 -10.68 11.35
C VAL A 53 0.23 -10.22 10.44
N ALA A 54 -0.81 -11.05 10.27
CA ALA A 54 -1.97 -10.72 9.44
C ALA A 54 -2.65 -9.41 9.88
N THR A 55 -2.71 -9.17 11.18
CA THR A 55 -3.29 -7.93 11.74
C THR A 55 -2.40 -6.71 11.47
N GLN A 56 -1.08 -6.85 11.61
CA GLN A 56 -0.13 -5.77 11.32
C GLN A 56 -0.10 -5.39 9.84
N ILE A 57 -0.04 -6.40 8.96
CA ILE A 57 -0.03 -6.18 7.52
C ILE A 57 -1.35 -5.60 7.00
N SER A 58 -2.46 -5.74 7.72
CA SER A 58 -3.75 -5.16 7.32
C SER A 58 -3.67 -3.64 7.17
N ILE A 59 -2.89 -2.95 8.01
CA ILE A 59 -2.71 -1.50 7.94
C ILE A 59 -1.86 -1.12 6.73
N ASN A 60 -0.67 -1.71 6.61
CA ASN A 60 0.24 -1.42 5.49
C ASN A 60 -0.34 -1.88 4.15
N GLY A 61 -1.20 -2.89 4.17
CA GLY A 61 -1.88 -3.40 3.00
C GLY A 61 -2.82 -2.40 2.35
N LEU A 62 -3.57 -1.66 3.16
CA LEU A 62 -4.41 -0.59 2.65
C LEU A 62 -3.59 0.50 1.97
N LEU A 63 -2.46 0.91 2.58
CA LEU A 63 -1.55 1.90 2.00
C LEU A 63 -0.91 1.39 0.70
N CYS A 64 -0.53 0.12 0.67
CA CYS A 64 0.05 -0.52 -0.52
C CYS A 64 -0.91 -0.49 -1.71
N TYR A 65 -2.21 -0.69 -1.52
CA TYR A 65 -3.17 -0.60 -2.61
C TYR A 65 -3.26 0.81 -3.20
N GLY A 66 -3.25 1.86 -2.37
CA GLY A 66 -3.18 3.25 -2.83
C GLY A 66 -1.95 3.50 -3.70
N LEU A 67 -0.78 3.09 -3.18
CA LEU A 67 0.48 3.20 -3.92
C LEU A 67 0.54 2.34 -5.18
N CYS A 68 -0.01 1.13 -5.14
CA CYS A 68 -0.13 0.27 -6.31
C CYS A 68 -0.87 1.00 -7.45
N LEU A 69 -1.99 1.66 -7.16
CA LEU A 69 -2.74 2.43 -8.16
C LEU A 69 -1.91 3.62 -8.69
N ALA A 70 -1.27 4.37 -7.79
CA ALA A 70 -0.44 5.52 -8.16
C ALA A 70 0.73 5.10 -9.05
N ILE A 71 1.49 4.06 -8.66
CA ILE A 71 2.61 3.51 -9.44
C ILE A 71 2.11 2.99 -10.79
N THR A 72 0.97 2.31 -10.83
CA THR A 72 0.38 1.82 -12.09
C THR A 72 0.10 2.94 -13.09
N THR A 73 -0.23 4.15 -12.64
CA THR A 73 -0.39 5.33 -13.51
C THR A 73 0.90 6.08 -13.82
N GLY A 74 2.05 5.56 -13.38
CA GLY A 74 3.37 6.19 -13.55
C GLY A 74 3.66 7.29 -12.52
N GLY A 75 2.91 7.33 -11.40
CA GLY A 75 3.12 8.26 -10.30
C GLY A 75 3.58 7.58 -9.01
N ILE A 76 3.90 8.37 -8.00
CA ILE A 76 4.21 7.90 -6.64
C ILE A 76 3.44 8.77 -5.65
N ASP A 77 2.81 8.16 -4.66
CA ASP A 77 2.12 8.87 -3.58
C ASP A 77 2.88 8.74 -2.26
N LEU A 78 3.64 9.78 -1.92
CA LEU A 78 4.39 9.82 -0.66
C LEU A 78 3.55 10.33 0.52
N THR A 79 2.32 10.78 0.27
CA THR A 79 1.48 11.40 1.31
C THR A 79 0.82 10.40 2.25
N VAL A 80 0.72 9.12 1.87
CA VAL A 80 -0.05 8.09 2.59
C VAL A 80 0.32 7.98 4.07
N GLY A 81 1.61 8.06 4.42
CA GLY A 81 2.07 8.04 5.82
C GLY A 81 1.71 9.31 6.60
N ALA A 82 1.75 10.47 5.94
CA ALA A 82 1.34 11.74 6.53
C ALA A 82 -0.20 11.84 6.66
N GLN A 83 -0.94 11.36 5.67
CA GLN A 83 -2.40 11.26 5.70
C GLN A 83 -2.88 10.36 6.83
N LEU A 84 -2.17 9.24 7.07
CA LEU A 84 -2.41 8.37 8.23
C LEU A 84 -2.29 9.16 9.54
N ALA A 85 -1.24 9.97 9.70
CA ALA A 85 -1.05 10.80 10.89
C ALA A 85 -2.14 11.88 11.02
N LEU A 86 -2.45 12.59 9.93
CA LEU A 86 -3.46 13.66 9.95
C LEU A 86 -4.85 13.10 10.33
N THR A 87 -5.25 12.00 9.69
CA THR A 87 -6.51 11.31 10.03
C THR A 87 -6.56 10.95 11.51
N SER A 88 -5.47 10.36 12.04
CA SER A 88 -5.35 10.04 13.47
C SER A 88 -5.55 11.29 14.34
N CYS A 89 -4.88 12.40 14.01
CA CYS A 89 -4.98 13.65 14.75
C CYS A 89 -6.38 14.26 14.69
N ILE A 90 -7.08 14.16 13.56
CA ILE A 90 -8.46 14.61 13.42
C ILE A 90 -9.40 13.75 14.27
N ILE A 91 -9.29 12.42 14.17
CA ILE A 91 -10.08 11.51 15.02
C ILE A 91 -9.82 11.81 16.50
N GLY A 92 -8.55 11.98 16.89
CA GLY A 92 -8.18 12.26 18.26
C GLY A 92 -8.72 13.58 18.76
N THR A 93 -8.62 14.64 17.96
CA THR A 93 -9.09 15.98 18.37
C THR A 93 -10.62 16.03 18.42
N THR A 94 -11.31 15.49 17.41
CA THR A 94 -12.78 15.51 17.38
C THR A 94 -13.39 14.61 18.46
N MET A 95 -12.81 13.45 18.74
CA MET A 95 -13.29 12.53 19.77
C MET A 95 -12.83 12.94 21.17
N GLY A 96 -11.51 13.19 21.36
CA GLY A 96 -10.91 13.42 22.67
C GLY A 96 -11.10 14.84 23.20
N LYS A 97 -11.10 15.88 22.34
CA LYS A 97 -11.26 17.28 22.77
C LYS A 97 -12.67 17.82 22.55
N LEU A 98 -13.31 17.47 21.42
CA LEU A 98 -14.64 18.00 21.07
C LEU A 98 -15.79 17.08 21.47
N GLY A 99 -15.53 15.85 21.91
CA GLY A 99 -16.53 14.90 22.38
C GLY A 99 -17.51 14.41 21.32
N TRP A 100 -17.11 14.43 20.03
CA TRP A 100 -17.99 13.97 18.96
C TRP A 100 -18.20 12.45 19.03
N PRO A 101 -19.34 11.94 18.52
CA PRO A 101 -19.59 10.51 18.36
C PRO A 101 -18.48 9.86 17.50
N ALA A 102 -17.98 8.69 17.91
CA ALA A 102 -16.85 8.03 17.28
C ALA A 102 -17.02 7.82 15.77
N PHE A 103 -18.24 7.48 15.31
CA PHE A 103 -18.53 7.34 13.88
C PHE A 103 -18.29 8.64 13.10
N LEU A 104 -18.74 9.78 13.61
CA LEU A 104 -18.53 11.09 12.97
C LEU A 104 -17.04 11.48 12.94
N CYS A 105 -16.29 11.14 14.00
CA CYS A 105 -14.85 11.35 14.04
C CYS A 105 -14.11 10.57 12.94
N ILE A 106 -14.50 9.31 12.72
CA ILE A 106 -13.95 8.47 11.66
C ILE A 106 -14.30 9.08 10.29
N VAL A 107 -15.56 9.43 10.04
CA VAL A 107 -15.99 10.03 8.78
C VAL A 107 -15.23 11.33 8.51
N ALA A 108 -15.07 12.18 9.53
CA ALA A 108 -14.30 13.44 9.40
C ALA A 108 -12.83 13.17 9.07
N GLY A 109 -12.17 12.26 9.80
CA GLY A 109 -10.76 11.92 9.59
C GLY A 109 -10.51 11.31 8.21
N VAL A 110 -11.29 10.28 7.83
CA VAL A 110 -11.20 9.62 6.52
C VAL A 110 -11.56 10.59 5.41
N GLY A 111 -12.59 11.43 5.62
CA GLY A 111 -13.00 12.46 4.67
C GLY A 111 -11.89 13.47 4.38
N VAL A 112 -11.17 13.92 5.41
CA VAL A 112 -10.03 14.84 5.24
C VAL A 112 -8.89 14.17 4.46
N ALA A 113 -8.52 12.92 4.77
CA ALA A 113 -7.49 12.21 3.99
C ALA A 113 -7.91 12.05 2.53
N THR A 114 -9.17 11.69 2.28
CA THR A 114 -9.74 11.60 0.93
C THR A 114 -9.68 12.93 0.20
N ALA A 115 -9.97 14.04 0.88
CA ALA A 115 -9.90 15.39 0.33
C ALA A 115 -8.47 15.80 -0.03
N PHE A 116 -7.48 15.47 0.81
CA PHE A 116 -6.06 15.69 0.47
C PHE A 116 -5.63 14.85 -0.73
N GLY A 117 -6.02 13.58 -0.81
CA GLY A 117 -5.77 12.77 -1.99
C GLY A 117 -6.43 13.34 -3.25
N PHE A 118 -7.65 13.88 -3.15
CA PHE A 118 -8.30 14.59 -4.25
C PHE A 118 -7.50 15.84 -4.68
N VAL A 119 -7.00 16.63 -3.74
CA VAL A 119 -6.17 17.81 -4.02
C VAL A 119 -4.87 17.41 -4.70
N ASP A 120 -4.18 16.36 -4.22
CA ASP A 120 -2.97 15.83 -4.83
C ASP A 120 -3.23 15.42 -6.29
N GLY A 121 -4.28 14.63 -6.52
CA GLY A 121 -4.68 14.23 -7.84
C GLY A 121 -5.03 15.39 -8.76
N LEU A 122 -5.69 16.43 -8.22
CA LEU A 122 -6.06 17.63 -8.95
C LEU A 122 -4.83 18.45 -9.36
N LEU A 123 -3.87 18.65 -8.45
CA LEU A 123 -2.62 19.35 -8.75
C LEU A 123 -1.82 18.63 -9.84
N ILE A 124 -1.68 17.31 -9.74
CA ILE A 124 -0.96 16.50 -10.71
C ILE A 124 -1.67 16.52 -12.07
N ALA A 125 -2.99 16.33 -12.08
CA ALA A 125 -3.73 16.18 -13.32
C ALA A 125 -3.96 17.50 -14.05
N LYS A 126 -4.31 18.58 -13.32
CA LYS A 126 -4.66 19.89 -13.90
C LYS A 126 -3.43 20.68 -14.33
N PHE A 127 -2.41 20.70 -13.48
CA PHE A 127 -1.18 21.50 -13.73
C PHE A 127 -0.06 20.67 -14.34
N ASN A 128 -0.30 19.39 -14.62
CA ASN A 128 0.68 18.45 -15.18
C ASN A 128 1.99 18.41 -14.37
N MET A 129 1.89 18.55 -13.05
CA MET A 129 3.04 18.54 -12.16
C MET A 129 3.58 17.11 -11.99
N PHE A 130 4.87 16.99 -11.70
CA PHE A 130 5.48 15.70 -11.39
C PHE A 130 4.90 15.15 -10.09
N PRO A 131 4.31 13.93 -10.10
CA PRO A 131 3.66 13.33 -8.93
C PRO A 131 4.55 13.33 -7.68
N PHE A 132 5.82 12.95 -7.83
CA PHE A 132 6.79 12.92 -6.74
C PHE A 132 6.94 14.28 -6.04
N VAL A 133 7.04 15.37 -6.81
CA VAL A 133 7.20 16.72 -6.24
C VAL A 133 5.95 17.15 -5.49
N VAL A 134 4.76 16.90 -6.07
CA VAL A 134 3.49 17.26 -5.43
C VAL A 134 3.32 16.48 -4.12
N THR A 135 3.47 15.15 -4.16
CA THR A 135 3.21 14.30 -2.99
C THR A 135 4.27 14.49 -1.90
N LEU A 136 5.54 14.74 -2.26
CA LEU A 136 6.58 15.07 -1.29
C LEU A 136 6.29 16.41 -0.59
N SER A 137 5.91 17.44 -1.35
CA SER A 137 5.57 18.75 -0.78
C SER A 137 4.31 18.68 0.08
N MET A 138 3.28 17.98 -0.40
CA MET A 138 2.03 17.80 0.33
C MET A 138 2.22 16.94 1.59
N GLN A 139 3.12 15.96 1.57
CA GLN A 139 3.51 15.21 2.76
C GLN A 139 3.98 16.14 3.89
N LEU A 140 4.82 17.15 3.57
CA LEU A 140 5.29 18.12 4.55
C LEU A 140 4.15 19.00 5.08
N VAL A 141 3.26 19.47 4.19
CA VAL A 141 2.07 20.24 4.57
C VAL A 141 1.18 19.43 5.52
N ILE A 142 0.83 18.22 5.13
CA ILE A 142 -0.05 17.33 5.91
C ILE A 142 0.57 17.00 7.27
N ARG A 143 1.89 16.74 7.30
CA ARG A 143 2.62 16.47 8.55
C ARG A 143 2.62 17.70 9.47
N GLY A 144 2.87 18.88 8.92
CA GLY A 144 2.78 20.15 9.65
C GLY A 144 1.38 20.40 10.23
N LEU A 145 0.33 20.20 9.43
CA LEU A 145 -1.06 20.30 9.91
C LEU A 145 -1.36 19.34 11.05
N SER A 146 -0.87 18.10 10.97
CA SER A 146 -1.04 17.11 12.04
C SER A 146 -0.44 17.60 13.37
N GLN A 147 0.73 18.23 13.32
CA GLN A 147 1.41 18.81 14.48
C GLN A 147 0.68 20.05 15.03
N VAL A 148 0.22 20.93 14.15
CA VAL A 148 -0.54 22.15 14.55
C VAL A 148 -1.84 21.75 15.26
N ILE A 149 -2.61 20.79 14.73
CA ILE A 149 -3.90 20.38 15.30
C ILE A 149 -3.74 19.78 16.71
N THR A 150 -2.68 19.02 16.94
CA THR A 150 -2.43 18.35 18.23
C THR A 150 -1.53 19.14 19.16
N GLY A 151 -0.85 20.19 18.67
CA GLY A 151 0.26 20.86 19.39
C GLY A 151 1.46 19.92 19.57
N GLY A 152 1.62 18.91 18.72
CA GLY A 152 2.66 17.88 18.82
C GLY A 152 2.45 16.86 19.95
N GLN A 153 1.35 16.96 20.71
CA GLN A 153 1.03 16.08 21.83
C GLN A 153 0.18 14.90 21.39
N ALA A 154 0.36 13.76 22.06
CA ALA A 154 -0.51 12.61 21.90
C ALA A 154 -1.87 12.87 22.56
N ILE A 155 -2.97 12.51 21.91
CA ILE A 155 -4.32 12.60 22.45
C ILE A 155 -4.81 11.17 22.71
N MET A 156 -4.98 10.82 23.99
CA MET A 156 -5.46 9.49 24.40
C MET A 156 -6.95 9.34 24.06
N LEU A 157 -7.32 8.16 23.60
CA LEU A 157 -8.67 7.81 23.21
C LEU A 157 -9.19 6.67 24.11
N THR A 158 -10.21 6.97 24.90
CA THR A 158 -10.81 6.03 25.86
C THR A 158 -12.14 5.44 25.40
N ASN A 159 -12.58 5.76 24.17
CA ASN A 159 -13.84 5.26 23.63
C ASN A 159 -13.73 3.78 23.28
N GLU A 160 -14.41 2.91 24.04
CA GLU A 160 -14.37 1.45 23.90
C GLU A 160 -14.85 0.96 22.52
N TRP A 161 -15.88 1.61 21.96
CA TRP A 161 -16.37 1.26 20.63
C TRP A 161 -15.29 1.50 19.55
N PHE A 162 -14.58 2.62 19.67
CA PHE A 162 -13.50 2.94 18.72
C PHE A 162 -12.29 2.01 18.89
N THR A 163 -11.82 1.77 20.11
CA THR A 163 -10.72 0.84 20.36
C THR A 163 -11.10 -0.60 20.03
N GLY A 164 -12.39 -0.91 20.10
CA GLY A 164 -12.97 -2.17 19.65
C GLY A 164 -12.77 -2.46 18.15
N ILE A 165 -12.58 -1.46 17.29
CA ILE A 165 -12.28 -1.67 15.87
C ILE A 165 -11.02 -2.51 15.70
N TYR A 166 -10.03 -2.38 16.57
CA TYR A 166 -8.82 -3.21 16.51
C TYR A 166 -8.92 -4.47 17.38
N SER A 167 -9.45 -4.35 18.61
CA SER A 167 -9.42 -5.41 19.61
C SER A 167 -10.51 -6.47 19.44
N ASN A 168 -11.65 -6.11 18.85
CA ASN A 168 -12.77 -7.04 18.69
C ASN A 168 -12.46 -8.10 17.61
N LYS A 169 -13.07 -9.27 17.82
CA LYS A 169 -13.01 -10.40 16.90
C LYS A 169 -14.41 -10.77 16.44
N PHE A 170 -14.55 -11.04 15.16
CA PHE A 170 -15.75 -11.62 14.59
C PHE A 170 -15.44 -13.05 14.14
N LEU A 171 -16.18 -14.03 14.64
CA LEU A 171 -15.90 -15.47 14.44
C LEU A 171 -14.45 -15.87 14.80
N GLY A 172 -13.85 -15.24 15.80
CA GLY A 172 -12.46 -15.50 16.21
C GLY A 172 -11.38 -14.77 15.39
N ILE A 173 -11.78 -14.07 14.30
CA ILE A 173 -10.86 -13.32 13.42
C ILE A 173 -10.82 -11.86 13.85
N PRO A 174 -9.64 -11.23 14.06
CA PRO A 174 -9.53 -9.81 14.36
C PRO A 174 -10.16 -8.92 13.28
N MET A 175 -10.89 -7.89 13.69
CA MET A 175 -11.58 -6.97 12.79
C MET A 175 -10.67 -6.32 11.73
N PRO A 176 -9.40 -5.93 12.01
CA PRO A 176 -8.50 -5.41 10.99
C PRO A 176 -8.30 -6.36 9.80
N ILE A 177 -8.22 -7.67 10.06
CA ILE A 177 -8.07 -8.67 8.99
C ILE A 177 -9.32 -8.72 8.12
N ILE A 178 -10.50 -8.64 8.73
CA ILE A 178 -11.78 -8.64 8.00
C ILE A 178 -11.88 -7.39 7.12
N ILE A 179 -11.57 -6.22 7.68
CA ILE A 179 -11.55 -4.95 6.91
C ILE A 179 -10.58 -5.06 5.73
N PHE A 180 -9.37 -5.59 5.97
CA PHE A 180 -8.37 -5.77 4.93
C PHE A 180 -8.86 -6.70 3.81
N VAL A 181 -9.46 -7.84 4.16
CA VAL A 181 -9.99 -8.80 3.18
C VAL A 181 -11.12 -8.18 2.36
N VAL A 182 -12.06 -7.48 3.01
CA VAL A 182 -13.16 -6.79 2.32
C VAL A 182 -12.61 -5.74 1.35
N VAL A 183 -11.68 -4.91 1.80
CA VAL A 183 -11.05 -3.90 0.93
C VAL A 183 -10.27 -4.56 -0.19
N THR A 184 -9.55 -5.66 0.08
CA THR A 184 -8.84 -6.42 -0.96
C THR A 184 -9.79 -6.89 -2.07
N ILE A 185 -10.95 -7.43 -1.70
CA ILE A 185 -11.96 -7.86 -2.68
C ILE A 185 -12.47 -6.66 -3.50
N ILE A 186 -12.78 -5.54 -2.84
CA ILE A 186 -13.24 -4.33 -3.51
C ILE A 186 -12.17 -3.81 -4.48
N MET A 187 -10.92 -3.74 -4.06
CA MET A 187 -9.80 -3.27 -4.88
C MET A 187 -9.52 -4.22 -6.05
N TYR A 188 -9.61 -5.53 -5.82
CA TYR A 188 -9.49 -6.53 -6.88
C TYR A 188 -10.58 -6.36 -7.94
N LEU A 189 -11.84 -6.27 -7.52
CA LEU A 189 -12.96 -6.06 -8.43
C LEU A 189 -12.84 -4.72 -9.16
N MET A 190 -12.50 -3.66 -8.45
CA MET A 190 -12.33 -2.33 -9.03
C MET A 190 -11.23 -2.32 -10.10
N LEU A 191 -10.06 -2.88 -9.81
CA LEU A 191 -8.91 -2.83 -10.71
C LEU A 191 -9.09 -3.74 -11.94
N HIS A 192 -9.62 -4.97 -11.75
CA HIS A 192 -9.64 -5.97 -12.81
C HIS A 192 -10.96 -6.02 -13.59
N TRP A 193 -12.09 -5.61 -12.99
CA TRP A 193 -13.42 -5.82 -13.58
C TRP A 193 -14.13 -4.51 -13.97
N THR A 194 -13.65 -3.34 -13.50
CA THR A 194 -14.31 -2.07 -13.84
C THR A 194 -13.68 -1.35 -15.03
N ARG A 195 -14.42 -0.39 -15.61
CA ARG A 195 -13.89 0.53 -16.62
C ARG A 195 -12.77 1.40 -16.06
N PHE A 196 -12.90 1.81 -14.80
CA PHE A 196 -11.90 2.64 -14.13
C PHE A 196 -10.54 1.91 -14.02
N GLY A 197 -10.53 0.63 -13.62
CA GLY A 197 -9.32 -0.19 -13.59
C GLY A 197 -8.65 -0.29 -14.96
N ARG A 198 -9.43 -0.54 -16.02
CA ARG A 198 -8.89 -0.56 -17.40
C ARG A 198 -8.27 0.77 -17.82
N TYR A 199 -8.86 1.89 -17.39
CA TYR A 199 -8.32 3.22 -17.67
C TYR A 199 -7.04 3.50 -16.91
N ILE A 200 -6.88 2.99 -15.68
CA ILE A 200 -5.62 3.05 -14.91
C ILE A 200 -4.48 2.37 -15.70
N PHE A 201 -4.71 1.15 -16.18
CA PHE A 201 -3.72 0.43 -16.99
C PHE A 201 -3.43 1.12 -18.32
N ALA A 202 -4.46 1.65 -18.98
CA ALA A 202 -4.30 2.36 -20.25
C ALA A 202 -3.45 3.63 -20.09
N VAL A 203 -3.76 4.47 -19.10
CA VAL A 203 -3.00 5.71 -18.80
C VAL A 203 -1.57 5.39 -18.40
N GLY A 204 -1.35 4.36 -17.59
CA GLY A 204 -0.01 3.96 -17.17
C GLY A 204 0.82 3.30 -18.26
N GLY A 205 0.19 2.56 -19.18
CA GLY A 205 0.90 1.89 -20.27
C GLY A 205 1.31 2.85 -21.39
N ASN A 206 0.39 3.70 -21.84
CA ASN A 206 0.68 4.76 -22.81
C ASN A 206 -0.37 5.87 -22.72
N VAL A 207 0.00 6.96 -22.09
CA VAL A 207 -0.90 8.09 -21.85
C VAL A 207 -1.44 8.72 -23.15
N ASN A 208 -0.61 8.83 -24.18
CA ASN A 208 -1.01 9.43 -25.46
C ASN A 208 -2.03 8.54 -26.20
N ALA A 209 -1.78 7.23 -26.24
CA ALA A 209 -2.71 6.27 -26.83
C ALA A 209 -4.03 6.22 -26.02
N ALA A 210 -3.99 6.29 -24.72
CA ALA A 210 -5.18 6.34 -23.87
C ALA A 210 -6.04 7.57 -24.16
N ILE A 211 -5.43 8.75 -24.26
CA ILE A 211 -6.11 10.00 -24.62
C ILE A 211 -6.72 9.91 -26.03
N ALA A 212 -5.96 9.41 -27.01
CA ALA A 212 -6.46 9.21 -28.36
C ALA A 212 -7.65 8.24 -28.44
N SER A 213 -7.73 7.30 -27.50
CA SER A 213 -8.86 6.36 -27.33
C SER A 213 -10.03 6.93 -26.51
N GLY A 214 -10.00 8.22 -26.16
CA GLY A 214 -11.07 8.89 -25.42
C GLY A 214 -11.01 8.73 -23.89
N VAL A 215 -9.91 8.17 -23.35
CA VAL A 215 -9.74 8.06 -21.90
C VAL A 215 -9.29 9.39 -21.31
N SER A 216 -10.05 9.92 -20.36
CA SER A 216 -9.68 11.15 -19.63
C SER A 216 -8.60 10.87 -18.61
N ARG A 217 -7.32 11.20 -18.93
CA ARG A 217 -6.20 11.14 -17.99
C ARG A 217 -6.50 11.91 -16.71
N PHE A 218 -7.16 13.08 -16.83
CA PHE A 218 -7.47 13.93 -15.68
C PHE A 218 -8.26 13.17 -14.60
N TRP A 219 -9.41 12.58 -14.95
CA TRP A 219 -10.26 11.90 -13.98
C TRP A 219 -9.65 10.60 -13.47
N VAL A 220 -8.81 9.94 -14.27
CA VAL A 220 -8.08 8.73 -13.83
C VAL A 220 -7.09 9.09 -12.73
N ILE A 221 -6.26 10.11 -12.94
CA ILE A 221 -5.27 10.54 -11.94
C ILE A 221 -5.97 11.06 -10.67
N VAL A 222 -6.95 11.96 -10.81
CA VAL A 222 -7.70 12.45 -9.65
C VAL A 222 -8.32 11.30 -8.85
N GLY A 223 -8.96 10.34 -9.53
CA GLY A 223 -9.57 9.19 -8.87
C GLY A 223 -8.57 8.30 -8.15
N VAL A 224 -7.40 8.05 -8.74
CA VAL A 224 -6.33 7.23 -8.15
C VAL A 224 -5.84 7.83 -6.83
N TYR A 225 -5.47 9.10 -6.81
CA TYR A 225 -4.99 9.75 -5.58
C TYR A 225 -6.11 9.93 -4.54
N THR A 226 -7.36 10.17 -4.97
CA THR A 226 -8.52 10.21 -4.07
C THR A 226 -8.72 8.87 -3.35
N ILE A 227 -8.63 7.75 -4.10
CA ILE A 227 -8.73 6.41 -3.52
C ILE A 227 -7.54 6.12 -2.60
N SER A 228 -6.32 6.58 -2.96
CA SER A 228 -5.14 6.46 -2.10
C SER A 228 -5.37 7.15 -0.75
N GLY A 229 -5.88 8.37 -0.75
CA GLY A 229 -6.24 9.10 0.46
C GLY A 229 -7.32 8.42 1.29
N LEU A 230 -8.36 7.88 0.64
CA LEU A 230 -9.39 7.09 1.31
C LEU A 230 -8.80 5.87 2.03
N LEU A 231 -7.93 5.13 1.36
CA LEU A 231 -7.28 3.94 1.92
C LEU A 231 -6.33 4.31 3.07
N ALA A 232 -5.61 5.41 2.96
CA ALA A 232 -4.77 5.94 4.04
C ALA A 232 -5.61 6.34 5.27
N GLY A 233 -6.77 6.94 5.05
CA GLY A 233 -7.74 7.25 6.12
C GLY A 233 -8.25 6.00 6.82
N LEU A 234 -8.63 4.95 6.07
CA LEU A 234 -9.06 3.66 6.63
C LEU A 234 -7.93 2.95 7.39
N ALA A 235 -6.71 2.97 6.87
CA ALA A 235 -5.53 2.45 7.56
C ALA A 235 -5.28 3.17 8.88
N SER A 236 -5.45 4.50 8.90
CA SER A 236 -5.31 5.33 10.09
C SER A 236 -6.36 5.00 11.15
N MET A 237 -7.62 4.78 10.76
CA MET A 237 -8.67 4.36 11.68
C MET A 237 -8.25 3.09 12.44
N ILE A 238 -7.75 2.09 11.72
CA ILE A 238 -7.28 0.83 12.33
C ILE A 238 -6.06 1.07 13.22
N TYR A 239 -5.08 1.86 12.74
CA TYR A 239 -3.87 2.15 13.49
C TYR A 239 -4.15 2.92 14.79
N THR A 240 -4.97 3.96 14.72
CA THR A 240 -5.35 4.79 15.88
C THR A 240 -6.15 4.00 16.90
N SER A 241 -7.04 3.12 16.43
CA SER A 241 -7.75 2.16 17.30
C SER A 241 -6.78 1.19 18.01
N LYS A 242 -5.74 0.71 17.30
CA LYS A 242 -4.70 -0.16 17.86
C LYS A 242 -3.92 0.51 18.99
N THR A 243 -3.52 1.75 18.77
CA THR A 243 -2.67 2.48 19.75
C THR A 243 -3.46 3.10 20.90
N GLY A 244 -4.78 3.26 20.74
CA GLY A 244 -5.62 4.00 21.70
C GLY A 244 -5.19 5.47 21.85
N ALA A 245 -4.41 5.99 20.90
CA ALA A 245 -3.89 7.35 20.95
C ALA A 245 -3.71 7.92 19.55
N ALA A 246 -4.05 9.19 19.38
CA ALA A 246 -3.77 9.95 18.18
C ALA A 246 -2.43 10.68 18.32
N GLN A 247 -1.56 10.54 17.32
CA GLN A 247 -0.21 11.10 17.34
C GLN A 247 0.17 11.61 15.96
N SER A 248 0.87 12.76 15.91
CA SER A 248 1.31 13.38 14.65
C SER A 248 2.55 12.74 14.02
N ASN A 249 3.30 11.95 14.77
CA ASN A 249 4.56 11.33 14.32
C ASN A 249 4.42 9.89 13.82
N ILE A 250 3.20 9.35 13.75
CA ILE A 250 2.94 8.01 13.22
C ILE A 250 3.06 7.96 11.69
N GLY A 251 3.20 6.76 11.16
CA GLY A 251 3.22 6.52 9.72
C GLY A 251 4.48 6.99 9.00
N ILE A 252 5.55 7.37 9.71
CA ILE A 252 6.84 7.72 9.09
C ILE A 252 7.46 6.46 8.51
N GLY A 253 7.76 6.50 7.21
CA GLY A 253 8.35 5.38 6.47
C GLY A 253 7.35 4.31 6.01
N TYR A 254 6.04 4.46 6.29
CA TYR A 254 5.02 3.54 5.80
C TYR A 254 4.84 3.64 4.28
N GLU A 255 5.07 4.83 3.72
CA GLU A 255 5.12 5.04 2.27
C GLU A 255 6.18 4.16 1.62
N THR A 256 7.37 4.05 2.22
CA THR A 256 8.46 3.23 1.68
C THR A 256 8.16 1.73 1.80
N ASP A 257 7.52 1.28 2.89
CA ASP A 257 7.09 -0.11 3.05
C ASP A 257 6.02 -0.49 2.02
N ALA A 258 5.08 0.41 1.79
CA ALA A 258 4.02 0.21 0.83
C ALA A 258 4.53 0.20 -0.62
N ILE A 259 5.53 1.05 -0.96
CA ILE A 259 6.24 1.01 -2.24
C ILE A 259 6.94 -0.34 -2.41
N ALA A 260 7.74 -0.75 -1.42
CA ALA A 260 8.47 -2.01 -1.45
C ALA A 260 7.52 -3.20 -1.66
N ALA A 261 6.40 -3.21 -0.93
CA ALA A 261 5.38 -4.25 -1.05
C ALA A 261 4.72 -4.26 -2.43
N ALA A 262 4.36 -3.10 -2.98
CA ALA A 262 3.74 -3.00 -4.30
C ALA A 262 4.68 -3.52 -5.40
N VAL A 263 5.96 -3.12 -5.35
CA VAL A 263 6.97 -3.50 -6.35
C VAL A 263 7.35 -4.96 -6.23
N LEU A 264 7.60 -5.47 -5.00
CA LEU A 264 7.78 -6.91 -4.76
C LEU A 264 6.56 -7.71 -5.23
N GLY A 265 5.37 -7.12 -5.14
CA GLY A 265 4.13 -7.68 -5.66
C GLY A 265 4.01 -7.66 -7.18
N GLY A 266 5.01 -7.15 -7.90
CA GLY A 266 5.05 -7.09 -9.36
C GLY A 266 4.35 -5.87 -9.97
N THR A 267 4.10 -4.82 -9.19
CA THR A 267 3.70 -3.51 -9.73
C THR A 267 4.92 -2.84 -10.34
N SER A 268 4.86 -2.47 -11.61
CA SER A 268 6.00 -1.88 -12.33
C SER A 268 6.06 -0.37 -12.20
N PHE A 269 7.24 0.17 -11.89
CA PHE A 269 7.49 1.62 -11.90
C PHE A 269 7.37 2.25 -13.30
N ALA A 270 7.50 1.46 -14.37
CA ALA A 270 7.25 1.93 -15.72
C ALA A 270 5.76 2.26 -15.98
N GLY A 271 4.87 1.85 -15.08
CA GLY A 271 3.42 1.98 -15.21
C GLY A 271 2.77 0.84 -15.99
N GLY A 272 1.45 0.81 -16.01
CA GLY A 272 0.65 -0.11 -16.83
C GLY A 272 0.64 -1.58 -16.39
N ILE A 273 1.33 -1.94 -15.30
CA ILE A 273 1.39 -3.31 -14.78
C ILE A 273 1.21 -3.31 -13.28
N ALA A 274 0.18 -4.00 -12.81
CA ALA A 274 -0.06 -4.26 -11.39
C ALA A 274 -1.06 -5.40 -11.19
N THR A 275 -0.99 -6.04 -10.03
CA THR A 275 -2.00 -7.02 -9.61
C THR A 275 -2.27 -6.91 -8.11
N ILE A 276 -3.53 -6.94 -7.71
CA ILE A 276 -3.90 -6.91 -6.28
C ILE A 276 -3.40 -8.18 -5.55
N PRO A 277 -3.52 -9.40 -6.10
CA PRO A 277 -2.92 -10.58 -5.47
C PRO A 277 -1.40 -10.47 -5.29
N GLY A 278 -0.70 -9.86 -6.25
CA GLY A 278 0.73 -9.57 -6.12
C GLY A 278 1.01 -8.63 -4.96
N CYS A 279 0.27 -7.52 -4.83
CA CYS A 279 0.38 -6.61 -3.69
C CYS A 279 0.17 -7.34 -2.36
N VAL A 280 -0.82 -8.24 -2.26
CA VAL A 280 -1.05 -9.06 -1.05
C VAL A 280 0.20 -9.88 -0.72
N LEU A 281 0.80 -10.56 -1.69
CA LEU A 281 2.04 -11.34 -1.47
C LEU A 281 3.20 -10.42 -1.04
N GLY A 282 3.37 -9.27 -1.69
CA GLY A 282 4.42 -8.32 -1.35
C GLY A 282 4.29 -7.79 0.09
N ILE A 283 3.06 -7.47 0.53
CA ILE A 283 2.79 -7.03 1.90
C ILE A 283 3.09 -8.13 2.91
N PHE A 284 2.72 -9.39 2.61
CA PHE A 284 3.06 -10.52 3.46
C PHE A 284 4.57 -10.70 3.59
N ILE A 285 5.32 -10.58 2.49
CA ILE A 285 6.79 -10.66 2.51
C ILE A 285 7.38 -9.60 3.44
N ILE A 286 7.01 -8.33 3.26
CA ILE A 286 7.51 -7.23 4.10
C ILE A 286 7.11 -7.44 5.57
N GLY A 287 5.85 -7.80 5.83
CA GLY A 287 5.36 -8.05 7.18
C GLY A 287 6.08 -9.21 7.88
N LEU A 288 6.35 -10.30 7.15
CA LEU A 288 7.08 -11.45 7.69
C LEU A 288 8.55 -11.14 7.95
N ILE A 289 9.21 -10.34 7.09
CA ILE A 289 10.58 -9.86 7.32
C ILE A 289 10.63 -9.09 8.64
N TYR A 290 9.75 -8.11 8.83
CA TYR A 290 9.75 -7.31 10.06
C TYR A 290 9.38 -8.11 11.30
N ASN A 291 8.38 -8.97 11.19
CA ASN A 291 7.99 -9.83 12.30
C ASN A 291 9.14 -10.78 12.68
N GLY A 292 9.78 -11.43 11.71
CA GLY A 292 10.93 -12.29 11.94
C GLY A 292 12.09 -11.53 12.58
N MET A 293 12.48 -10.38 12.04
CA MET A 293 13.55 -9.56 12.63
C MET A 293 13.21 -9.12 14.06
N ASN A 294 11.96 -8.76 14.34
CA ASN A 294 11.53 -8.43 15.70
C ASN A 294 11.64 -9.63 16.65
N MET A 295 11.24 -10.82 16.21
CA MET A 295 11.27 -12.02 17.03
C MET A 295 12.70 -12.47 17.38
N ILE A 296 13.65 -12.29 16.48
CA ILE A 296 15.09 -12.57 16.74
C ILE A 296 15.81 -11.40 17.39
N GLY A 297 15.10 -10.32 17.78
CA GLY A 297 15.66 -9.20 18.55
C GLY A 297 16.52 -8.23 17.72
N VAL A 298 16.37 -8.17 16.40
CA VAL A 298 17.08 -7.21 15.54
C VAL A 298 16.58 -5.79 15.81
N SER A 299 17.48 -4.87 16.13
CA SER A 299 17.11 -3.49 16.42
C SER A 299 16.51 -2.77 15.20
N SER A 300 15.65 -1.77 15.46
CA SER A 300 14.96 -0.98 14.42
C SER A 300 15.93 -0.31 13.42
N TYR A 301 17.16 -0.01 13.85
CA TYR A 301 18.18 0.57 12.99
C TYR A 301 18.61 -0.37 11.85
N TYR A 302 18.87 -1.65 12.19
CA TYR A 302 19.19 -2.66 11.17
C TYR A 302 17.99 -2.99 10.29
N GLN A 303 16.79 -2.96 10.85
CA GLN A 303 15.55 -3.13 10.05
C GLN A 303 15.44 -2.05 8.97
N SER A 304 15.79 -0.80 9.28
CA SER A 304 15.80 0.30 8.30
C SER A 304 16.81 0.09 7.17
N ILE A 305 18.00 -0.47 7.49
CA ILE A 305 19.00 -0.82 6.47
C ILE A 305 18.48 -1.92 5.56
N VAL A 306 17.94 -2.99 6.13
CA VAL A 306 17.35 -4.12 5.38
C VAL A 306 16.21 -3.63 4.48
N LYS A 307 15.34 -2.74 4.98
CA LYS A 307 14.29 -2.09 4.19
C LYS A 307 14.86 -1.42 2.94
N GLY A 308 15.86 -0.56 3.10
CA GLY A 308 16.48 0.14 1.98
C GLY A 308 17.06 -0.82 0.93
N LEU A 309 17.75 -1.87 1.37
CA LEU A 309 18.30 -2.90 0.48
C LEU A 309 17.21 -3.67 -0.27
N ILE A 310 16.09 -3.99 0.39
CA ILE A 310 14.95 -4.66 -0.24
C ILE A 310 14.35 -3.79 -1.34
N ILE A 311 14.16 -2.49 -1.08
CA ILE A 311 13.60 -1.55 -2.07
C ILE A 311 14.51 -1.47 -3.29
N ILE A 312 15.82 -1.29 -3.09
CA ILE A 312 16.80 -1.26 -4.19
C ILE A 312 16.74 -2.55 -4.99
N GLY A 313 16.77 -3.70 -4.31
CA GLY A 313 16.72 -5.01 -4.96
C GLY A 313 15.40 -5.21 -5.75
N ALA A 314 14.25 -4.80 -5.20
CA ALA A 314 12.96 -4.91 -5.86
C ALA A 314 12.90 -4.03 -7.13
N VAL A 315 13.38 -2.79 -7.04
CA VAL A 315 13.42 -1.87 -8.20
C VAL A 315 14.38 -2.38 -9.27
N MET A 316 15.56 -2.88 -8.89
CA MET A 316 16.52 -3.48 -9.83
C MET A 316 15.91 -4.68 -10.55
N LEU A 317 15.21 -5.55 -9.84
CA LEU A 317 14.53 -6.69 -10.45
C LEU A 317 13.43 -6.25 -11.43
N ASP A 318 12.60 -5.26 -11.06
CA ASP A 318 11.58 -4.72 -11.95
C ASP A 318 12.20 -4.16 -13.23
N MET A 319 13.27 -3.36 -13.12
CA MET A 319 13.97 -2.79 -14.28
C MET A 319 14.57 -3.87 -15.20
N VAL A 320 15.17 -4.92 -14.63
CA VAL A 320 15.76 -6.03 -15.40
C VAL A 320 14.68 -6.85 -16.12
N MET A 321 13.57 -7.15 -15.42
CA MET A 321 12.47 -7.96 -15.96
C MET A 321 11.69 -7.23 -17.06
N ASN A 322 11.55 -5.92 -16.98
CA ASN A 322 10.77 -5.11 -17.91
C ASN A 322 11.62 -4.42 -19.00
N ARG A 323 12.95 -4.59 -18.98
CA ARG A 323 13.88 -3.98 -19.95
C ARG A 323 13.57 -4.30 -21.44
N ASN A 324 12.94 -5.43 -21.71
CA ASN A 324 12.64 -5.89 -23.09
C ASN A 324 11.19 -5.56 -23.54
N LYS A 325 10.45 -4.77 -22.78
CA LYS A 325 9.05 -4.40 -23.12
C LYS A 325 8.89 -2.97 -23.64
N HIS A 326 10.04 -2.25 -23.79
CA HIS A 326 10.10 -0.89 -24.34
C HIS A 326 10.91 -0.85 -25.63
#